data_043f4c44478bd42766a9a095f966a45a
#
_entry.id   043f4c44478bd42766a9a095f966a45a
#
_cell.length_a   1.000
_cell.length_b   1.000
_cell.length_c   1.000
_cell.angle_alpha   90.00
_cell.angle_beta   90.00
_cell.angle_gamma   90.00
#
_symmetry.space_group_name_H-M   'P 1'
#
loop_
_entity.id
_entity.type
_entity.pdbx_description
1 polymer ?
#
loop_
_entity_poly.entity_id
_entity_poly.type
_entity_poly.pdbx_seq_one_letter_code
_entity_poly.pdbx_strand_id
1 'polypeptide(L)'
;MIQLLHEKYPDKHYVGLDLTPEMIHVAQAKKLSNTEFLVGDSENLPFEEGSFDAVICANSFHHYPNPQAFFNSAYRVLRKGGRLVLRDYTSSNFMVWLMNHLEMPLANLCGHGDVKIHKTAEFVAMAEKAGFTVLTMEKQKGFRAHLVARK
;
A
#
# COMPACT_ATOMS: atom_id res chain seq x y z
N MET A 1 -6.79 -5.96 -8.20
CA MET A 1 -7.29 -6.04 -6.81
C MET A 1 -8.71 -5.50 -6.70
N ILE A 2 -9.01 -4.25 -7.00
CA ILE A 2 -10.37 -3.66 -6.89
C ILE A 2 -11.42 -4.51 -7.61
N GLN A 3 -11.16 -4.98 -8.82
CA GLN A 3 -12.09 -5.84 -9.56
C GLN A 3 -12.52 -7.09 -8.75
N LEU A 4 -11.58 -7.80 -8.12
CA LEU A 4 -11.89 -8.98 -7.30
C LEU A 4 -12.72 -8.62 -6.05
N LEU A 5 -12.47 -7.46 -5.47
CA LEU A 5 -13.25 -6.97 -4.33
C LEU A 5 -14.66 -6.57 -4.78
N HIS A 6 -14.78 -5.89 -5.91
CA HIS A 6 -16.06 -5.49 -6.49
C HIS A 6 -16.92 -6.71 -6.86
N GLU A 7 -16.34 -7.75 -7.47
CA GLU A 7 -17.05 -9.01 -7.77
C GLU A 7 -17.58 -9.68 -6.49
N LYS A 8 -16.83 -9.60 -5.39
CA LYS A 8 -17.22 -10.21 -4.11
C LYS A 8 -18.16 -9.34 -3.28
N TYR A 9 -18.03 -8.02 -3.38
CA TYR A 9 -18.79 -7.04 -2.59
C TYR A 9 -19.27 -5.88 -3.47
N PRO A 10 -20.24 -6.12 -4.39
CA PRO A 10 -20.65 -5.14 -5.40
C PRO A 10 -21.33 -3.89 -4.83
N ASP A 11 -21.88 -3.98 -3.61
CA ASP A 11 -22.57 -2.87 -2.96
C ASP A 11 -21.62 -1.87 -2.26
N LYS A 12 -20.32 -2.10 -2.31
CA LYS A 12 -19.31 -1.19 -1.73
C LYS A 12 -18.88 -0.14 -2.75
N HIS A 13 -18.49 1.02 -2.22
CA HIS A 13 -17.80 2.04 -3.01
C HIS A 13 -16.29 1.82 -2.97
N TYR A 14 -15.66 1.98 -4.11
CA TYR A 14 -14.22 1.80 -4.26
C TYR A 14 -13.57 3.02 -4.86
N VAL A 15 -12.41 3.36 -4.35
CA VAL A 15 -11.53 4.36 -4.97
C VAL A 15 -10.19 3.70 -5.23
N GLY A 16 -9.75 3.71 -6.48
CA GLY A 16 -8.40 3.31 -6.88
C GLY A 16 -7.55 4.55 -7.12
N LEU A 17 -6.36 4.56 -6.56
CA LEU A 17 -5.42 5.65 -6.73
C LEU A 17 -4.08 5.10 -7.20
N ASP A 18 -3.51 5.74 -8.21
CA ASP A 18 -2.19 5.42 -8.73
C ASP A 18 -1.49 6.73 -9.15
N LEU A 19 -0.18 6.78 -9.03
CA LEU A 19 0.61 7.93 -9.45
C LEU A 19 0.68 8.07 -10.98
N THR A 20 0.47 6.96 -11.70
CA THR A 20 0.67 6.82 -13.13
C THR A 20 -0.66 7.00 -13.89
N PRO A 21 -0.84 8.06 -14.71
CA PRO A 21 -2.07 8.29 -15.47
C PRO A 21 -2.47 7.11 -16.37
N GLU A 22 -1.50 6.45 -16.99
CA GLU A 22 -1.71 5.30 -17.87
C GLU A 22 -2.35 4.11 -17.12
N MET A 23 -1.92 3.86 -15.88
CA MET A 23 -2.50 2.81 -15.03
C MET A 23 -3.95 3.15 -14.65
N ILE A 24 -4.24 4.40 -14.38
CA ILE A 24 -5.61 4.89 -14.13
C ILE A 24 -6.47 4.72 -15.37
N HIS A 25 -5.97 5.06 -16.55
CA HIS A 25 -6.70 4.87 -17.81
C HIS A 25 -7.07 3.39 -18.04
N VAL A 26 -6.11 2.47 -17.84
CA VAL A 26 -6.35 1.02 -17.94
C VAL A 26 -7.38 0.54 -16.91
N ALA A 27 -7.33 1.10 -15.70
CA ALA A 27 -8.28 0.75 -14.64
C ALA A 27 -9.71 1.23 -14.95
N GLN A 28 -9.86 2.46 -15.45
CA GLN A 28 -11.15 3.05 -15.88
C GLN A 28 -11.80 2.30 -17.03
N ALA A 29 -11.00 1.75 -17.96
CA ALA A 29 -11.50 0.94 -19.07
C ALA A 29 -12.28 -0.31 -18.64
N LYS A 30 -12.12 -0.76 -17.37
CA LYS A 30 -12.88 -1.90 -16.81
C LYS A 30 -14.33 -1.57 -16.49
N LYS A 31 -14.70 -0.28 -16.46
CA LYS A 31 -16.09 0.21 -16.26
C LYS A 31 -16.80 -0.42 -15.05
N LEU A 32 -16.10 -0.54 -13.93
CA LEU A 32 -16.66 -1.09 -12.70
C LEU A 32 -17.67 -0.09 -12.11
N SER A 33 -18.87 -0.55 -11.76
CA SER A 33 -19.87 0.27 -11.05
C SER A 33 -19.36 0.64 -9.65
N ASN A 34 -19.87 1.72 -9.06
CA ASN A 34 -19.49 2.19 -7.71
C ASN A 34 -17.97 2.29 -7.48
N THR A 35 -17.21 2.58 -8.55
CA THR A 35 -15.74 2.61 -8.48
C THR A 35 -15.20 3.86 -9.18
N GLU A 36 -14.38 4.61 -8.47
CA GLU A 36 -13.65 5.76 -8.99
C GLU A 36 -12.16 5.44 -9.12
N PHE A 37 -11.50 6.00 -10.13
CA PHE A 37 -10.06 5.88 -10.33
C PHE A 37 -9.45 7.25 -10.53
N LEU A 38 -8.46 7.60 -9.69
CA LEU A 38 -7.85 8.92 -9.63
C LEU A 38 -6.33 8.82 -9.75
N VAL A 39 -5.74 9.77 -10.45
CA VAL A 39 -4.29 9.98 -10.41
C VAL A 39 -3.97 10.72 -9.11
N GLY A 40 -3.04 10.19 -8.33
CA GLY A 40 -2.64 10.83 -7.09
C GLY A 40 -1.53 10.09 -6.36
N ASP A 41 -0.96 10.79 -5.38
CA ASP A 41 0.11 10.28 -4.54
C ASP A 41 -0.45 9.64 -3.27
N SER A 42 -0.13 8.37 -3.05
CA SER A 42 -0.53 7.63 -1.85
C SER A 42 0.17 8.12 -0.57
N GLU A 43 1.29 8.80 -0.68
CA GLU A 43 1.95 9.46 0.45
C GLU A 43 1.19 10.73 0.90
N ASN A 44 0.35 11.30 0.02
CA ASN A 44 -0.50 12.45 0.32
C ASN A 44 -1.90 12.24 -0.28
N LEU A 45 -2.67 11.32 0.30
CA LEU A 45 -4.02 10.97 -0.17
C LEU A 45 -4.93 12.19 -0.23
N PRO A 46 -5.54 12.52 -1.42
CA PRO A 46 -6.33 13.74 -1.62
C PRO A 46 -7.78 13.58 -1.14
N PHE A 47 -7.97 13.02 0.04
CA PHE A 47 -9.30 12.76 0.61
C PHE A 47 -9.43 13.40 1.99
N GLU A 48 -10.66 13.62 2.41
CA GLU A 48 -10.98 14.14 3.74
C GLU A 48 -10.65 13.17 4.86
N GLU A 49 -10.48 13.68 6.07
CA GLU A 49 -10.28 12.87 7.25
C GLU A 49 -11.50 11.96 7.50
N GLY A 50 -11.24 10.69 7.80
CA GLY A 50 -12.29 9.74 8.16
C GLY A 50 -13.22 9.32 7.01
N SER A 51 -12.84 9.53 5.75
CA SER A 51 -13.67 9.24 4.58
C SER A 51 -13.72 7.75 4.19
N PHE A 52 -12.82 6.90 4.72
CA PHE A 52 -12.74 5.50 4.34
C PHE A 52 -12.91 4.52 5.52
N ASP A 53 -13.57 3.40 5.24
CA ASP A 53 -13.65 2.23 6.14
C ASP A 53 -12.38 1.39 6.11
N ALA A 54 -11.74 1.31 4.94
CA ALA A 54 -10.53 0.54 4.74
C ALA A 54 -9.62 1.20 3.69
N VAL A 55 -8.32 1.12 3.94
CA VAL A 55 -7.27 1.42 2.97
C VAL A 55 -6.51 0.12 2.68
N ILE A 56 -6.31 -0.19 1.42
CA ILE A 56 -5.60 -1.40 0.99
C ILE A 56 -4.43 -1.00 0.09
N CYS A 57 -3.22 -1.36 0.49
CA CYS A 57 -2.00 -1.17 -0.28
C CYS A 57 -1.42 -2.55 -0.61
N ALA A 58 -1.26 -2.86 -1.90
CA ALA A 58 -0.75 -4.15 -2.33
C ALA A 58 0.26 -4.03 -3.47
N ASN A 59 1.47 -4.52 -3.24
CA ASN A 59 2.59 -4.56 -4.19
C ASN A 59 2.94 -3.17 -4.77
N SER A 60 2.94 -2.14 -3.95
CA SER A 60 3.32 -0.77 -4.35
C SER A 60 4.16 -0.04 -3.30
N PHE A 61 4.13 -0.49 -2.04
CA PHE A 61 4.77 0.20 -0.94
C PHE A 61 6.31 0.29 -1.08
N HIS A 62 6.95 -0.69 -1.73
CA HIS A 62 8.38 -0.69 -2.01
C HIS A 62 8.83 0.41 -2.98
N HIS A 63 7.90 1.06 -3.68
CA HIS A 63 8.16 2.22 -4.54
C HIS A 63 8.10 3.57 -3.80
N TYR A 64 7.67 3.61 -2.54
CA TYR A 64 7.41 4.87 -1.83
C TYR A 64 8.70 5.51 -1.31
N PRO A 65 9.05 6.74 -1.74
CA PRO A 65 10.20 7.47 -1.23
C PRO A 65 10.08 7.83 0.26
N ASN A 66 8.86 8.15 0.71
CA ASN A 66 8.58 8.49 2.11
C ASN A 66 7.47 7.60 2.70
N PRO A 67 7.76 6.32 2.98
CA PRO A 67 6.76 5.35 3.41
C PRO A 67 6.04 5.73 4.73
N GLN A 68 6.66 6.55 5.59
CA GLN A 68 6.00 7.07 6.79
C GLN A 68 4.85 8.04 6.42
N ALA A 69 5.01 8.84 5.36
CA ALA A 69 3.95 9.74 4.89
C ALA A 69 2.72 8.96 4.43
N PHE A 70 2.90 7.81 3.75
CA PHE A 70 1.79 6.91 3.43
C PHE A 70 1.03 6.45 4.68
N PHE A 71 1.72 5.96 5.72
CA PHE A 71 1.04 5.54 6.96
C PHE A 71 0.28 6.69 7.63
N ASN A 72 0.88 7.89 7.69
CA ASN A 72 0.23 9.08 8.25
C ASN A 72 -1.02 9.46 7.44
N SER A 73 -0.90 9.44 6.11
CA SER A 73 -1.99 9.77 5.19
C SER A 73 -3.13 8.74 5.26
N ALA A 74 -2.79 7.44 5.28
CA ALA A 74 -3.75 6.36 5.46
C ALA A 74 -4.48 6.46 6.81
N TYR A 75 -3.75 6.77 7.88
CA TYR A 75 -4.36 7.00 9.20
C TYR A 75 -5.35 8.16 9.18
N ARG A 76 -4.98 9.27 8.55
CA ARG A 76 -5.83 10.47 8.45
C ARG A 76 -7.15 10.15 7.75
N VAL A 77 -7.10 9.52 6.58
CA VAL A 77 -8.30 9.28 5.77
C VAL A 77 -9.19 8.15 6.28
N LEU A 78 -8.67 7.26 7.11
CA LEU A 78 -9.48 6.21 7.76
C LEU A 78 -10.37 6.80 8.85
N ARG A 79 -11.63 6.35 8.91
CA ARG A 79 -12.50 6.61 10.05
C ARG A 79 -12.02 5.89 11.32
N LYS A 80 -12.50 6.32 12.48
CA LYS A 80 -12.26 5.59 13.75
C LYS A 80 -12.75 4.14 13.63
N GLY A 81 -11.88 3.20 13.98
CA GLY A 81 -12.12 1.75 13.81
C GLY A 81 -11.89 1.23 12.39
N GLY A 82 -11.55 2.09 11.43
CA GLY A 82 -11.17 1.72 10.06
C GLY A 82 -9.87 0.90 10.01
N ARG A 83 -9.65 0.18 8.92
CA ARG A 83 -8.54 -0.77 8.79
C ARG A 83 -7.60 -0.42 7.65
N LEU A 84 -6.31 -0.51 7.92
CA LEU A 84 -5.26 -0.57 6.91
C LEU A 84 -4.89 -2.04 6.68
N VAL A 85 -4.91 -2.46 5.42
CA VAL A 85 -4.38 -3.76 4.97
C VAL A 85 -3.24 -3.50 4.01
N LEU A 86 -2.03 -3.91 4.37
CA LEU A 86 -0.84 -3.74 3.53
C LEU A 86 -0.24 -5.10 3.23
N ARG A 87 0.03 -5.35 1.94
CA ARG A 87 0.74 -6.54 1.47
C ARG A 87 1.83 -6.14 0.49
N ASP A 88 3.09 -6.41 0.86
CA ASP A 88 4.23 -6.04 0.03
C ASP A 88 5.40 -7.03 0.18
N TYR A 89 6.47 -6.78 -0.52
CA TYR A 89 7.67 -7.62 -0.46
C TYR A 89 8.37 -7.49 0.90
N THR A 90 8.86 -8.63 1.39
CA THR A 90 9.76 -8.74 2.55
C THR A 90 10.54 -10.04 2.47
N SER A 91 11.60 -10.17 3.27
CA SER A 91 12.37 -11.41 3.35
C SER A 91 13.01 -11.57 4.74
N SER A 92 14.01 -12.47 4.86
CA SER A 92 14.87 -12.48 6.03
C SER A 92 15.71 -11.20 6.11
N ASN A 93 16.16 -10.85 7.30
CA ASN A 93 16.93 -9.62 7.50
C ASN A 93 18.18 -9.54 6.62
N PHE A 94 18.84 -10.67 6.40
CA PHE A 94 20.01 -10.77 5.53
C PHE A 94 19.63 -10.55 4.06
N MET A 95 18.57 -11.20 3.57
CA MET A 95 18.11 -11.04 2.19
C MET A 95 17.61 -9.62 1.92
N VAL A 96 16.88 -9.01 2.85
CA VAL A 96 16.45 -7.61 2.73
C VAL A 96 17.66 -6.67 2.63
N TRP A 97 18.69 -6.92 3.44
CA TRP A 97 19.93 -6.15 3.35
C TRP A 97 20.61 -6.33 1.98
N LEU A 98 20.74 -7.57 1.52
CA LEU A 98 21.36 -7.89 0.22
C LEU A 98 20.60 -7.24 -0.94
N MET A 99 19.27 -7.36 -0.96
CA MET A 99 18.42 -6.76 -2.00
C MET A 99 18.55 -5.24 -2.02
N ASN A 100 18.49 -4.58 -0.87
CA ASN A 100 18.56 -3.12 -0.80
C ASN A 100 19.96 -2.56 -1.15
N HIS A 101 21.05 -3.30 -0.93
CA HIS A 101 22.41 -2.80 -1.13
C HIS A 101 23.06 -3.26 -2.44
N LEU A 102 22.56 -4.33 -3.03
CA LEU A 102 23.15 -4.89 -4.24
C LEU A 102 22.16 -4.95 -5.41
N GLU A 103 21.01 -5.58 -5.22
CA GLU A 103 20.05 -5.83 -6.29
C GLU A 103 19.32 -4.55 -6.72
N MET A 104 18.77 -3.78 -5.78
CA MET A 104 18.01 -2.57 -6.09
C MET A 104 18.84 -1.46 -6.75
N PRO A 105 20.06 -1.13 -6.31
CA PRO A 105 20.90 -0.18 -7.04
C PRO A 105 21.17 -0.60 -8.48
N LEU A 106 21.39 -1.90 -8.72
CA LEU A 106 21.59 -2.42 -10.06
C LEU A 106 20.30 -2.38 -10.90
N ALA A 107 19.16 -2.75 -10.31
CA ALA A 107 17.86 -2.69 -10.98
C ALA A 107 17.47 -1.25 -11.35
N ASN A 108 17.75 -0.28 -10.48
CA ASN A 108 17.49 1.13 -10.75
C ASN A 108 18.34 1.72 -11.88
N LEU A 109 19.56 1.20 -12.08
CA LEU A 109 20.35 1.53 -13.28
C LEU A 109 19.67 1.07 -14.58
N CYS A 110 18.79 0.06 -14.50
CA CYS A 110 17.99 -0.45 -15.63
C CYS A 110 16.59 0.19 -15.72
N GLY A 111 16.31 1.25 -14.95
CA GLY A 111 15.05 1.99 -15.01
C GLY A 111 13.90 1.41 -14.14
N HIS A 112 14.20 0.51 -13.21
CA HIS A 112 13.22 0.04 -12.21
C HIS A 112 13.12 1.10 -11.10
N GLY A 113 11.90 1.55 -10.80
CA GLY A 113 11.64 2.60 -9.80
C GLY A 113 11.52 2.08 -8.37
N ASP A 114 12.14 0.96 -8.03
CA ASP A 114 12.09 0.38 -6.68
C ASP A 114 12.96 1.20 -5.72
N VAL A 115 12.41 1.59 -4.59
CA VAL A 115 13.12 2.41 -3.59
C VAL A 115 13.72 1.54 -2.50
N LYS A 116 12.90 0.70 -1.83
CA LYS A 116 13.38 -0.10 -0.70
C LYS A 116 12.43 -1.26 -0.37
N ILE A 117 13.00 -2.43 -0.07
CA ILE A 117 12.29 -3.53 0.59
C ILE A 117 12.42 -3.36 2.11
N HIS A 118 11.30 -3.43 2.80
CA HIS A 118 11.22 -3.23 4.24
C HIS A 118 11.19 -4.56 5.02
N LYS A 119 11.78 -4.54 6.22
CA LYS A 119 11.64 -5.63 7.19
C LYS A 119 10.27 -5.55 7.86
N THR A 120 9.76 -6.68 8.32
CA THR A 120 8.46 -6.71 9.04
C THR A 120 8.41 -5.77 10.23
N ALA A 121 9.50 -5.63 10.97
CA ALA A 121 9.57 -4.69 12.10
C ALA A 121 9.47 -3.21 11.69
N GLU A 122 9.94 -2.85 10.49
CA GLU A 122 9.82 -1.48 9.98
C GLU A 122 8.36 -1.14 9.64
N PHE A 123 7.59 -2.09 9.06
CA PHE A 123 6.15 -1.91 8.83
C PHE A 123 5.40 -1.66 10.14
N VAL A 124 5.68 -2.46 11.17
CA VAL A 124 5.06 -2.30 12.50
C VAL A 124 5.41 -0.94 13.09
N ALA A 125 6.69 -0.58 13.12
CA ALA A 125 7.14 0.69 13.69
C ALA A 125 6.53 1.92 12.99
N MET A 126 6.41 1.89 11.64
CA MET A 126 5.79 2.98 10.88
C MET A 126 4.28 3.07 11.14
N ALA A 127 3.59 1.93 11.23
CA ALA A 127 2.17 1.89 11.54
C ALA A 127 1.88 2.45 12.93
N GLU A 128 2.61 1.99 13.96
CA GLU A 128 2.47 2.46 15.34
C GLU A 128 2.82 3.95 15.47
N LYS A 129 3.87 4.41 14.79
CA LYS A 129 4.25 5.83 14.77
C LYS A 129 3.16 6.71 14.16
N ALA A 130 2.39 6.21 13.19
CA ALA A 130 1.24 6.91 12.63
C ALA A 130 -0.01 6.88 13.53
N GLY A 131 -0.02 6.09 14.60
CA GLY A 131 -1.13 5.95 15.55
C GLY A 131 -1.97 4.69 15.38
N PHE A 132 -1.61 3.79 14.47
CA PHE A 132 -2.32 2.51 14.29
C PHE A 132 -2.06 1.54 15.43
N THR A 133 -3.09 0.76 15.76
CA THR A 133 -2.95 -0.49 16.51
C THR A 133 -2.72 -1.62 15.53
N VAL A 134 -1.55 -2.25 15.55
CA VAL A 134 -1.24 -3.41 14.71
C VAL A 134 -1.98 -4.64 15.23
N LEU A 135 -2.83 -5.23 14.39
CA LEU A 135 -3.61 -6.43 14.71
C LEU A 135 -2.86 -7.70 14.29
N THR A 136 -2.22 -7.64 13.13
CA THR A 136 -1.51 -8.78 12.54
C THR A 136 -0.31 -8.29 11.74
N MET A 137 0.82 -8.97 11.90
CA MET A 137 1.99 -8.81 11.04
C MET A 137 2.58 -10.19 10.75
N GLU A 138 2.44 -10.65 9.51
CA GLU A 138 2.82 -11.99 9.10
C GLU A 138 3.76 -11.97 7.89
N LYS A 139 4.68 -12.93 7.86
CA LYS A 139 5.40 -13.31 6.65
C LYS A 139 4.65 -14.44 5.95
N GLN A 140 4.22 -14.18 4.72
CA GLN A 140 3.54 -15.17 3.88
C GLN A 140 4.51 -15.80 2.88
N LYS A 141 4.11 -16.93 2.29
CA LYS A 141 4.86 -17.57 1.20
C LYS A 141 5.10 -16.59 0.05
N GLY A 142 6.25 -16.73 -0.63
CA GLY A 142 6.63 -15.88 -1.76
C GLY A 142 7.17 -14.52 -1.33
N PHE A 143 7.85 -14.47 -0.18
CA PHE A 143 8.53 -13.26 0.32
C PHE A 143 7.56 -12.06 0.48
N ARG A 144 6.39 -12.29 1.08
CA ARG A 144 5.37 -11.28 1.32
C ARG A 144 5.20 -10.96 2.80
N ALA A 145 5.16 -9.67 3.10
CA ALA A 145 4.65 -9.13 4.36
C ALA A 145 3.13 -8.92 4.23
N HIS A 146 2.39 -9.23 5.27
CA HIS A 146 0.96 -8.94 5.38
C HIS A 146 0.71 -8.27 6.72
N LEU A 147 0.39 -6.99 6.69
CA LEU A 147 0.05 -6.17 7.85
C LEU A 147 -1.45 -5.87 7.83
N VAL A 148 -2.09 -6.06 8.96
CA VAL A 148 -3.44 -5.52 9.25
C VAL A 148 -3.34 -4.64 10.48
N ALA A 149 -3.78 -3.40 10.37
CA ALA A 149 -3.76 -2.44 11.45
C ALA A 149 -5.10 -1.67 11.53
N ARG A 150 -5.43 -1.11 12.69
CA ARG A 150 -6.69 -0.41 12.97
C ARG A 150 -6.40 1.00 13.52
N LYS A 151 -7.17 1.99 13.02
CA LYS A 151 -7.24 3.35 13.58
C LYS A 151 -8.09 3.40 14.83
#